data_6116393dd212549119a6a6ac9c2b2709
#
_entry.id   6116393dd212549119a6a6ac9c2b2709
#
_cell.length_a   1.000
_cell.length_b   1.000
_cell.length_c   1.000
_cell.angle_alpha   90.00
_cell.angle_beta   90.00
_cell.angle_gamma   90.00
#
_symmetry.space_group_name_H-M   'P 1'
#
loop_
_entity.id
_entity.type
_entity.pdbx_description
1 polymer ?
#
loop_
_entity_poly.entity_id
_entity_poly.type
_entity_poly.pdbx_seq_one_letter_code
_entity_poly.pdbx_strand_id
1 'polypeptide(L)'
;MVEGKMTHTLSRIILTLMALLFVSQLPFFSTHAQETTPNNPIMTDEHPDLLIILSPQYEKDTVIRTAINSYITAVYNDLGWTSRIIPIHEDENTYQQIDNIIETTYNNHSVKACIMVGEDLNTALGGDCDYLEQPSTLPWSTLGGTTTYELTQQGIICKPTTLNICISLLYPTHDLSYEQKKSSIISAFHKFAIQRHTTNQNIIRVFESSDLNTNSKAMYQKLSNHGDISYTEDATDSDISTSLTESYTAYFVHGHSTPAGTDVNAQKNIGWFTAETLDTLQTPFFGADGCYAGGWWSNQQDNNKLDSSIDGCWYGSKIFTSTHIRVMALGLLSQNGFSTPVSFLENVVPELLTGKTLAEAMIGDTCIGDFIIVGDPTFHFTI
;
A
#
# COMPACT_ATOMS: atom_id res chain seq x y z
N MET A 1 15.85 10.45 -50.04
CA MET A 1 14.94 10.06 -48.94
C MET A 1 15.46 8.77 -48.26
N VAL A 2 16.76 8.69 -47.95
CA VAL A 2 17.41 7.51 -47.31
C VAL A 2 18.23 7.89 -46.08
N GLU A 3 18.54 9.16 -45.86
CA GLU A 3 19.39 9.59 -44.72
C GLU A 3 18.70 9.64 -43.35
N GLY A 4 17.37 9.66 -43.28
CA GLY A 4 16.64 9.80 -41.98
C GLY A 4 16.50 8.51 -41.17
N LYS A 5 16.72 7.32 -41.73
CA LYS A 5 16.53 6.04 -40.99
C LYS A 5 17.80 5.52 -40.30
N MET A 6 18.97 6.01 -40.68
CA MET A 6 20.23 5.53 -40.08
C MET A 6 20.57 6.18 -38.74
N THR A 7 20.11 7.40 -38.51
CA THR A 7 20.36 8.13 -37.25
C THR A 7 19.57 7.58 -36.04
N HIS A 8 18.33 7.10 -36.25
CA HIS A 8 17.52 6.54 -35.17
C HIS A 8 18.04 5.14 -34.68
N THR A 9 18.62 4.36 -35.58
CA THR A 9 19.13 3.04 -35.21
C THR A 9 20.45 3.15 -34.42
N LEU A 10 21.33 4.09 -34.80
CA LEU A 10 22.55 4.36 -34.05
C LEU A 10 22.28 4.90 -32.64
N SER A 11 21.30 5.77 -32.48
CA SER A 11 20.93 6.33 -31.18
C SER A 11 20.41 5.26 -30.22
N ARG A 12 19.62 4.29 -30.70
CA ARG A 12 19.15 3.17 -29.87
C ARG A 12 20.25 2.20 -29.45
N ILE A 13 21.22 1.92 -30.35
CA ILE A 13 22.36 1.05 -30.02
C ILE A 13 23.28 1.71 -29.00
N ILE A 14 23.49 3.02 -29.07
CA ILE A 14 24.31 3.76 -28.09
C ILE A 14 23.65 3.81 -26.73
N LEU A 15 22.30 4.00 -26.65
CA LEU A 15 21.57 3.95 -25.38
C LEU A 15 21.61 2.56 -24.73
N THR A 16 21.47 1.50 -25.52
CA THR A 16 21.55 0.12 -25.01
C THR A 16 22.95 -0.25 -24.54
N LEU A 17 23.99 0.21 -25.21
CA LEU A 17 25.38 0.03 -24.78
C LEU A 17 25.72 0.85 -23.52
N MET A 18 25.19 2.06 -23.36
CA MET A 18 25.36 2.83 -22.13
C MET A 18 24.64 2.19 -20.94
N ALA A 19 23.44 1.64 -21.14
CA ALA A 19 22.72 0.92 -20.08
C ALA A 19 23.48 -0.35 -19.64
N LEU A 20 24.11 -1.08 -20.57
CA LEU A 20 24.95 -2.24 -20.25
C LEU A 20 26.27 -1.88 -19.55
N LEU A 21 26.85 -0.70 -19.83
CA LEU A 21 28.05 -0.22 -19.15
C LEU A 21 27.78 0.29 -17.72
N PHE A 22 26.57 0.79 -17.43
CA PHE A 22 26.20 1.19 -16.07
C PHE A 22 25.95 0.01 -15.14
N VAL A 23 25.48 -1.13 -15.66
CA VAL A 23 25.28 -2.35 -14.86
C VAL A 23 26.61 -3.02 -14.47
N SER A 24 27.71 -2.76 -15.23
CA SER A 24 29.02 -3.35 -14.94
C SER A 24 29.86 -2.56 -13.91
N GLN A 25 29.40 -1.43 -13.42
CA GLN A 25 30.10 -0.60 -12.42
C GLN A 25 29.51 -0.64 -11.02
N LEU A 26 28.55 -1.52 -10.75
CA LEU A 26 28.18 -1.81 -9.37
C LEU A 26 29.34 -2.55 -8.69
N PRO A 27 29.91 -2.04 -7.60
CA PRO A 27 30.98 -2.76 -6.90
C PRO A 27 30.40 -4.09 -6.43
N PHE A 28 30.95 -5.18 -6.97
CA PHE A 28 30.79 -6.49 -6.36
C PHE A 28 31.41 -6.40 -4.96
N PHE A 29 30.60 -6.15 -3.96
CA PHE A 29 30.96 -6.43 -2.59
C PHE A 29 31.00 -7.96 -2.43
N SER A 30 32.14 -8.54 -2.80
CA SER A 30 32.52 -9.86 -2.33
C SER A 30 32.85 -9.75 -0.84
N THR A 31 31.81 -9.69 -0.02
CA THR A 31 31.98 -10.01 1.40
C THR A 31 32.05 -11.53 1.49
N HIS A 32 33.24 -12.06 1.75
CA HIS A 32 33.35 -13.32 2.43
C HIS A 32 32.59 -13.17 3.76
N ALA A 33 31.32 -13.46 3.72
CA ALA A 33 30.55 -13.71 4.94
C ALA A 33 31.15 -14.98 5.52
N GLN A 34 31.98 -14.82 6.54
CA GLN A 34 32.25 -15.87 7.50
C GLN A 34 30.86 -16.34 7.97
N GLU A 35 30.54 -17.61 7.73
CA GLU A 35 29.40 -18.29 8.33
C GLU A 35 29.57 -18.34 9.84
N THR A 36 29.38 -17.21 10.49
CA THR A 36 28.90 -17.20 11.85
C THR A 36 27.39 -17.41 11.71
N THR A 37 26.94 -18.63 12.00
CA THR A 37 25.53 -18.86 12.31
C THR A 37 25.17 -17.84 13.38
N PRO A 38 24.38 -16.81 13.05
CA PRO A 38 23.83 -15.99 14.09
C PRO A 38 22.84 -16.89 14.81
N ASN A 39 23.12 -17.21 16.06
CA ASN A 39 22.07 -17.50 17.04
C ASN A 39 21.25 -16.19 17.15
N ASN A 40 20.58 -15.81 16.09
CA ASN A 40 19.53 -14.84 16.16
C ASN A 40 18.40 -15.52 16.93
N PRO A 41 18.00 -15.01 18.08
CA PRO A 41 16.75 -15.43 18.65
C PRO A 41 15.71 -15.01 17.60
N ILE A 42 15.24 -15.95 16.79
CA ILE A 42 13.92 -15.85 16.22
C ILE A 42 13.04 -15.80 17.45
N MET A 43 12.74 -14.58 17.90
CA MET A 43 11.82 -14.38 18.99
C MET A 43 10.45 -14.76 18.44
N THR A 44 10.16 -16.06 18.46
CA THR A 44 8.80 -16.58 18.44
C THR A 44 8.20 -16.17 19.77
N ASP A 45 7.98 -14.86 19.93
CA ASP A 45 7.40 -14.35 21.14
C ASP A 45 5.97 -14.87 21.22
N GLU A 46 5.60 -15.34 22.39
CA GLU A 46 4.23 -15.73 22.68
C GLU A 46 3.28 -14.52 22.56
N HIS A 47 3.81 -13.30 22.53
CA HIS A 47 3.09 -12.02 22.54
C HIS A 47 3.53 -11.05 21.42
N PRO A 48 3.22 -11.33 20.14
CA PRO A 48 3.67 -10.49 19.06
C PRO A 48 2.89 -9.17 18.96
N ASP A 49 3.61 -8.04 18.72
CA ASP A 49 3.01 -6.77 18.30
C ASP A 49 2.66 -6.78 16.81
N LEU A 50 3.41 -7.52 16.00
CA LEU A 50 3.27 -7.60 14.56
C LEU A 50 3.09 -9.05 14.10
N LEU A 51 2.03 -9.31 13.34
CA LEU A 51 1.84 -10.55 12.61
C LEU A 51 2.27 -10.40 11.15
N ILE A 52 2.86 -11.47 10.60
CA ILE A 52 3.08 -11.60 9.16
C ILE A 52 2.44 -12.90 8.73
N ILE A 53 1.31 -12.79 8.04
CA ILE A 53 0.58 -13.94 7.51
C ILE A 53 1.09 -14.22 6.10
N LEU A 54 1.65 -15.39 5.93
CA LEU A 54 2.32 -15.80 4.70
C LEU A 54 1.46 -16.81 3.94
N SER A 55 1.16 -16.51 2.69
CA SER A 55 0.34 -17.37 1.85
C SER A 55 1.00 -18.73 1.57
N PRO A 56 0.20 -19.75 1.21
CA PRO A 56 0.68 -21.11 0.97
C PRO A 56 1.82 -21.19 -0.04
N GLN A 57 1.73 -20.43 -1.12
CA GLN A 57 2.73 -20.45 -2.21
C GLN A 57 4.13 -20.02 -1.75
N TYR A 58 4.24 -19.23 -0.68
CA TYR A 58 5.53 -18.72 -0.16
C TYR A 58 5.98 -19.41 1.13
N GLU A 59 5.17 -20.30 1.69
CA GLU A 59 5.43 -20.94 2.98
C GLU A 59 6.84 -21.54 3.08
N LYS A 60 7.30 -22.21 2.02
CA LYS A 60 8.57 -22.94 2.00
C LYS A 60 9.73 -22.15 1.38
N ASP A 61 9.49 -20.92 0.93
CA ASP A 61 10.54 -20.12 0.31
C ASP A 61 11.47 -19.50 1.35
N THR A 62 12.67 -20.07 1.45
CA THR A 62 13.68 -19.64 2.42
C THR A 62 14.22 -18.23 2.17
N VAL A 63 14.19 -17.75 0.91
CA VAL A 63 14.71 -16.43 0.56
C VAL A 63 13.71 -15.35 0.99
N ILE A 64 12.41 -15.58 0.76
CA ILE A 64 11.35 -14.70 1.28
C ILE A 64 11.42 -14.66 2.82
N ARG A 65 11.52 -15.81 3.47
CA ARG A 65 11.64 -15.87 4.94
C ARG A 65 12.87 -15.11 5.46
N THR A 66 13.99 -15.15 4.74
CA THR A 66 15.19 -14.37 5.09
C THR A 66 14.93 -12.87 5.00
N ALA A 67 14.27 -12.40 3.94
CA ALA A 67 13.89 -11.00 3.79
C ALA A 67 12.92 -10.53 4.89
N ILE A 68 11.92 -11.34 5.21
CA ILE A 68 10.99 -11.10 6.32
C ILE A 68 11.73 -11.03 7.65
N ASN A 69 12.66 -11.96 7.95
CA ASN A 69 13.45 -11.96 9.19
C ASN A 69 14.33 -10.71 9.31
N SER A 70 14.88 -10.22 8.19
CA SER A 70 15.64 -8.96 8.19
C SER A 70 14.75 -7.78 8.56
N TYR A 71 13.53 -7.74 8.03
CA TYR A 71 12.53 -6.73 8.37
C TYR A 71 12.10 -6.81 9.83
N ILE A 72 11.77 -8.00 10.34
CA ILE A 72 11.42 -8.23 11.75
C ILE A 72 12.54 -7.73 12.68
N THR A 73 13.80 -8.04 12.35
CA THR A 73 14.95 -7.56 13.12
C THR A 73 15.04 -6.03 13.11
N ALA A 74 14.78 -5.40 11.96
CA ALA A 74 14.78 -3.94 11.86
C ALA A 74 13.63 -3.32 12.68
N VAL A 75 12.42 -3.90 12.63
CA VAL A 75 11.26 -3.48 13.44
C VAL A 75 11.58 -3.57 14.93
N TYR A 76 12.17 -4.69 15.38
CA TYR A 76 12.55 -4.86 16.78
C TYR A 76 13.59 -3.83 17.23
N ASN A 77 14.61 -3.59 16.42
CA ASN A 77 15.66 -2.64 16.75
C ASN A 77 15.18 -1.17 16.81
N ASP A 78 14.16 -0.84 16.01
CA ASP A 78 13.60 0.52 15.89
C ASP A 78 12.50 0.78 16.94
N LEU A 79 11.55 -0.14 17.06
CA LEU A 79 10.34 0.03 17.87
C LEU A 79 10.28 -0.83 19.12
N GLY A 80 11.16 -1.84 19.26
CA GLY A 80 11.06 -2.86 20.29
C GLY A 80 9.90 -3.84 20.09
N TRP A 81 9.24 -3.80 18.95
CA TRP A 81 8.10 -4.67 18.64
C TRP A 81 8.54 -6.08 18.34
N THR A 82 7.86 -7.04 18.96
CA THR A 82 8.03 -8.46 18.65
C THR A 82 7.16 -8.86 17.48
N SER A 83 7.58 -9.90 16.75
CA SER A 83 6.90 -10.30 15.52
C SER A 83 6.77 -11.79 15.40
N ARG A 84 5.69 -12.27 14.78
CA ARG A 84 5.43 -13.68 14.48
C ARG A 84 5.05 -13.89 13.03
N ILE A 85 5.68 -14.87 12.38
CA ILE A 85 5.31 -15.32 11.02
C ILE A 85 4.35 -16.51 11.18
N ILE A 86 3.19 -16.41 10.55
CA ILE A 86 2.18 -17.48 10.51
C ILE A 86 1.98 -17.88 9.04
N PRO A 87 2.52 -19.03 8.62
CA PRO A 87 2.20 -19.57 7.31
C PRO A 87 0.76 -20.10 7.31
N ILE A 88 0.05 -19.86 6.22
CA ILE A 88 -1.26 -20.45 5.96
C ILE A 88 -1.07 -21.68 5.09
N HIS A 89 -1.74 -22.78 5.41
CA HIS A 89 -1.77 -23.95 4.56
C HIS A 89 -2.93 -23.89 3.56
N GLU A 90 -2.84 -24.62 2.45
CA GLU A 90 -3.86 -24.56 1.38
C GLU A 90 -5.28 -24.89 1.88
N ASP A 91 -5.40 -25.81 2.84
CA ASP A 91 -6.66 -26.21 3.47
C ASP A 91 -7.16 -25.23 4.55
N GLU A 92 -6.36 -24.26 4.93
CA GLU A 92 -6.67 -23.21 5.91
C GLU A 92 -6.87 -21.82 5.27
N ASN A 93 -6.86 -21.73 3.95
CA ASN A 93 -6.87 -20.49 3.19
C ASN A 93 -8.29 -20.00 2.86
N THR A 94 -9.19 -19.99 3.84
CA THR A 94 -10.44 -19.23 3.74
C THR A 94 -10.35 -17.96 4.56
N TYR A 95 -11.09 -16.92 4.18
CA TYR A 95 -10.99 -15.66 4.94
C TYR A 95 -11.41 -15.84 6.40
N GLN A 96 -12.39 -16.72 6.69
CA GLN A 96 -12.84 -17.03 8.05
C GLN A 96 -11.77 -17.75 8.88
N GLN A 97 -11.00 -18.64 8.25
CA GLN A 97 -9.90 -19.33 8.95
C GLN A 97 -8.77 -18.36 9.25
N ILE A 98 -8.44 -17.48 8.31
CA ILE A 98 -7.46 -16.40 8.52
C ILE A 98 -7.95 -15.45 9.61
N ASP A 99 -9.23 -15.06 9.59
CA ASP A 99 -9.85 -14.24 10.63
C ASP A 99 -9.73 -14.87 12.01
N ASN A 100 -10.06 -16.14 12.14
CA ASN A 100 -9.91 -16.90 13.39
C ASN A 100 -8.46 -16.92 13.89
N ILE A 101 -7.48 -17.03 13.01
CA ILE A 101 -6.06 -17.00 13.35
C ILE A 101 -5.67 -15.63 13.92
N ILE A 102 -6.10 -14.56 13.24
CA ILE A 102 -5.82 -13.18 13.67
C ILE A 102 -6.52 -12.92 15.01
N GLU A 103 -7.81 -13.24 15.12
CA GLU A 103 -8.60 -13.02 16.33
C GLU A 103 -8.06 -13.80 17.53
N THR A 104 -7.74 -15.09 17.35
CA THR A 104 -7.17 -15.91 18.41
C THR A 104 -5.82 -15.36 18.89
N THR A 105 -4.98 -14.91 17.97
CA THR A 105 -3.69 -14.33 18.31
C THR A 105 -3.87 -12.99 19.01
N TYR A 106 -4.74 -12.13 18.51
CA TYR A 106 -5.06 -10.84 19.13
C TYR A 106 -5.61 -10.98 20.55
N ASN A 107 -6.61 -11.83 20.74
CA ASN A 107 -7.25 -12.03 22.06
C ASN A 107 -6.25 -12.54 23.12
N ASN A 108 -5.23 -13.25 22.68
CA ASN A 108 -4.16 -13.70 23.58
C ASN A 108 -3.07 -12.63 23.79
N HIS A 109 -2.87 -11.69 22.84
CA HIS A 109 -1.62 -10.92 22.72
C HIS A 109 -1.83 -9.56 22.05
N SER A 110 -2.60 -8.71 22.33
CA SER A 110 -2.71 -7.28 21.93
C SER A 110 -1.94 -6.89 20.65
N VAL A 111 -2.07 -7.66 19.58
CA VAL A 111 -1.41 -7.42 18.29
C VAL A 111 -1.80 -6.04 17.75
N LYS A 112 -0.82 -5.25 17.27
CA LYS A 112 -1.06 -3.91 16.73
C LYS A 112 -1.21 -3.91 15.20
N ALA A 113 -0.45 -4.76 14.52
CA ALA A 113 -0.40 -4.79 13.07
C ALA A 113 -0.34 -6.22 12.51
N CYS A 114 -0.86 -6.37 11.29
CA CYS A 114 -0.71 -7.58 10.51
C CYS A 114 -0.37 -7.23 9.05
N ILE A 115 0.64 -7.89 8.49
CA ILE A 115 0.96 -7.83 7.07
C ILE A 115 0.53 -9.15 6.43
N MET A 116 -0.37 -9.05 5.47
CA MET A 116 -0.83 -10.16 4.64
C MET A 116 0.09 -10.25 3.41
N VAL A 117 0.76 -11.37 3.21
CA VAL A 117 1.77 -11.54 2.17
C VAL A 117 1.34 -12.62 1.18
N GLY A 118 1.07 -12.21 -0.05
CA GLY A 118 0.69 -13.09 -1.14
C GLY A 118 -0.76 -12.95 -1.57
N GLU A 119 -0.96 -12.77 -2.86
CA GLU A 119 -2.24 -12.47 -3.52
C GLU A 119 -3.23 -13.65 -3.54
N ASP A 120 -2.79 -14.84 -3.18
CA ASP A 120 -3.60 -16.05 -3.06
C ASP A 120 -4.27 -16.21 -1.68
N LEU A 121 -4.00 -15.32 -0.73
CA LEU A 121 -4.75 -15.26 0.52
C LEU A 121 -6.18 -14.78 0.26
N ASN A 122 -7.15 -15.60 0.63
CA ASN A 122 -8.55 -15.29 0.42
C ASN A 122 -9.01 -14.17 1.37
N THR A 123 -9.32 -13.02 0.80
CA THR A 123 -9.92 -11.88 1.50
C THR A 123 -11.44 -11.97 1.51
N ALA A 124 -12.08 -11.31 2.47
CA ALA A 124 -13.50 -11.05 2.39
C ALA A 124 -13.79 -10.13 1.19
N LEU A 125 -14.94 -10.31 0.57
CA LEU A 125 -15.39 -9.44 -0.50
C LEU A 125 -16.26 -8.34 0.09
N GLY A 126 -15.93 -7.11 -0.21
CA GLY A 126 -16.67 -5.92 0.20
C GLY A 126 -17.00 -5.04 -0.99
N GLY A 127 -17.90 -4.14 -0.79
CA GLY A 127 -18.31 -3.19 -1.81
C GLY A 127 -19.77 -3.30 -2.18
N ASP A 128 -20.28 -2.16 -2.62
CA ASP A 128 -21.63 -2.01 -3.12
C ASP A 128 -21.56 -1.93 -4.60
N CYS A 129 -21.67 -3.01 -5.27
CA CYS A 129 -22.06 -2.84 -6.64
C CYS A 129 -22.51 -4.12 -7.31
N ASP A 130 -23.55 -3.91 -8.08
CA ASP A 130 -23.88 -4.75 -9.20
C ASP A 130 -22.70 -5.00 -10.17
N TYR A 131 -21.51 -4.49 -9.85
CA TYR A 131 -20.42 -4.39 -10.80
C TYR A 131 -19.10 -5.02 -10.38
N LEU A 132 -18.65 -4.93 -9.15
CA LEU A 132 -17.34 -5.49 -8.73
C LEU A 132 -17.32 -5.75 -7.23
N GLU A 133 -17.24 -6.98 -6.84
CA GLU A 133 -16.88 -7.35 -5.48
C GLU A 133 -15.41 -7.00 -5.27
N GLN A 134 -15.11 -6.16 -4.27
CA GLN A 134 -13.74 -5.76 -3.95
C GLN A 134 -13.28 -6.46 -2.67
N PRO A 135 -12.05 -6.92 -2.63
CA PRO A 135 -11.48 -7.45 -1.40
C PRO A 135 -11.44 -6.38 -0.31
N SER A 136 -11.80 -6.76 0.91
CA SER A 136 -11.81 -5.88 2.08
C SER A 136 -10.99 -6.48 3.22
N THR A 137 -10.20 -5.64 3.88
CA THR A 137 -9.45 -6.01 5.09
C THR A 137 -10.21 -5.69 6.38
N LEU A 138 -11.33 -5.00 6.26
CA LEU A 138 -12.09 -4.51 7.41
C LEU A 138 -12.54 -5.63 8.37
N PRO A 139 -13.03 -6.80 7.89
CA PRO A 139 -13.37 -7.91 8.77
C PRO A 139 -12.23 -8.33 9.70
N TRP A 140 -11.01 -8.36 9.18
CA TRP A 140 -9.83 -8.70 9.97
C TRP A 140 -9.34 -7.59 10.90
N SER A 141 -9.73 -6.36 10.62
CA SER A 141 -9.32 -5.19 11.40
C SER A 141 -10.22 -4.93 12.61
N THR A 142 -11.42 -5.54 12.66
CA THR A 142 -12.47 -5.27 13.64
C THR A 142 -12.79 -6.49 14.48
N LEU A 143 -11.91 -6.83 15.37
CA LEU A 143 -11.95 -8.05 16.16
C LEU A 143 -13.01 -8.02 17.25
N GLY A 144 -13.55 -9.19 17.61
CA GLY A 144 -14.40 -9.34 18.80
C GLY A 144 -15.88 -9.63 18.55
N GLY A 145 -16.25 -10.18 17.40
CA GLY A 145 -17.55 -10.81 17.16
C GLY A 145 -18.75 -9.86 17.06
N THR A 146 -18.57 -8.58 17.22
CA THR A 146 -19.59 -7.60 16.88
C THR A 146 -19.39 -7.23 15.43
N THR A 147 -20.11 -7.91 14.55
CA THR A 147 -20.14 -7.58 13.12
C THR A 147 -20.52 -6.12 12.95
N THR A 148 -19.52 -5.32 12.68
CA THR A 148 -19.66 -3.91 12.36
C THR A 148 -19.89 -3.73 10.87
N TYR A 149 -19.98 -4.81 10.15
CA TYR A 149 -20.36 -4.87 8.74
C TYR A 149 -21.57 -5.78 8.58
N GLU A 150 -22.40 -5.51 7.61
CA GLU A 150 -23.59 -6.26 7.27
C GLU A 150 -23.39 -6.86 5.88
N LEU A 151 -23.44 -8.18 5.77
CA LEU A 151 -23.51 -8.87 4.48
C LEU A 151 -24.90 -8.66 3.90
N THR A 152 -25.00 -7.89 2.85
CA THR A 152 -26.25 -7.70 2.09
C THR A 152 -26.17 -8.43 0.76
N GLN A 153 -27.27 -8.45 0.02
CA GLN A 153 -27.27 -8.92 -1.38
C GLN A 153 -26.40 -8.04 -2.30
N GLN A 154 -26.08 -6.83 -1.86
CA GLN A 154 -25.23 -5.88 -2.56
C GLN A 154 -23.77 -5.90 -2.09
N GLY A 155 -23.40 -6.80 -1.20
CA GLY A 155 -22.05 -6.90 -0.67
C GLY A 155 -21.94 -6.55 0.83
N ILE A 156 -20.74 -6.21 1.27
CA ILE A 156 -20.48 -5.83 2.67
C ILE A 156 -20.74 -4.34 2.84
N ILE A 157 -21.71 -4.00 3.68
CA ILE A 157 -21.93 -2.62 4.12
C ILE A 157 -21.11 -2.41 5.39
N CYS A 158 -20.12 -1.53 5.31
CA CYS A 158 -19.36 -1.13 6.48
C CYS A 158 -20.17 -0.18 7.34
N LYS A 159 -20.30 -0.49 8.62
CA LYS A 159 -20.78 0.46 9.62
C LYS A 159 -19.58 1.11 10.28
N PRO A 160 -19.71 2.35 10.78
CA PRO A 160 -18.67 2.97 11.59
C PRO A 160 -18.21 1.99 12.68
N THR A 161 -16.94 1.67 12.70
CA THR A 161 -16.40 0.70 13.63
C THR A 161 -15.02 1.11 14.10
N THR A 162 -14.66 0.70 15.29
CA THR A 162 -13.33 0.95 15.84
C THR A 162 -12.38 -0.12 15.35
N LEU A 163 -11.27 0.29 14.75
CA LEU A 163 -10.22 -0.61 14.33
C LEU A 163 -9.44 -1.11 15.56
N ASN A 164 -9.26 -2.42 15.62
CA ASN A 164 -8.50 -3.08 16.69
C ASN A 164 -7.07 -3.38 16.28
N ILE A 165 -6.86 -3.61 14.99
CA ILE A 165 -5.58 -3.95 14.40
C ILE A 165 -5.45 -3.32 13.01
N CYS A 166 -4.26 -2.85 12.67
CA CYS A 166 -3.97 -2.38 11.32
C CYS A 166 -3.61 -3.57 10.42
N ILE A 167 -4.43 -3.82 9.41
CA ILE A 167 -4.15 -4.83 8.38
C ILE A 167 -3.57 -4.16 7.15
N SER A 168 -2.42 -4.65 6.71
CA SER A 168 -1.75 -4.17 5.50
C SER A 168 -1.54 -5.31 4.51
N LEU A 169 -1.63 -5.01 3.22
CA LEU A 169 -1.48 -5.97 2.14
C LEU A 169 -0.14 -5.81 1.43
N LEU A 170 0.50 -6.93 1.12
CA LEU A 170 1.64 -7.06 0.23
C LEU A 170 1.32 -8.12 -0.83
N TYR A 171 0.44 -7.74 -1.75
CA TYR A 171 -0.07 -8.62 -2.80
C TYR A 171 0.51 -8.20 -4.16
N PRO A 172 1.45 -8.99 -4.72
CA PRO A 172 1.87 -8.80 -6.10
C PRO A 172 0.70 -9.00 -7.07
N THR A 173 0.77 -8.39 -8.24
CA THR A 173 -0.26 -8.58 -9.27
C THR A 173 -0.27 -10.02 -9.81
N HIS A 174 -1.46 -10.51 -10.17
CA HIS A 174 -1.65 -11.91 -10.56
C HIS A 174 -0.91 -12.33 -11.83
N ASP A 175 -0.75 -11.41 -12.77
CA ASP A 175 -0.13 -11.63 -14.09
C ASP A 175 1.39 -11.86 -14.03
N LEU A 176 2.02 -11.58 -12.90
CA LEU A 176 3.44 -11.81 -12.70
C LEU A 176 3.75 -13.29 -12.50
N SER A 177 4.88 -13.74 -13.03
CA SER A 177 5.43 -15.07 -12.73
C SER A 177 5.79 -15.19 -11.25
N TYR A 178 5.87 -16.44 -10.73
CA TYR A 178 6.29 -16.69 -9.35
C TYR A 178 7.60 -15.97 -8.98
N GLU A 179 8.62 -16.03 -9.84
CA GLU A 179 9.92 -15.41 -9.58
C GLU A 179 9.84 -13.87 -9.55
N GLN A 180 8.98 -13.27 -10.37
CA GLN A 180 8.72 -11.83 -10.33
C GLN A 180 8.00 -11.43 -9.05
N LYS A 181 6.95 -12.15 -8.66
CA LYS A 181 6.22 -11.95 -7.40
C LYS A 181 7.14 -12.09 -6.19
N LYS A 182 7.93 -13.15 -6.15
CA LYS A 182 8.95 -13.39 -5.13
C LYS A 182 9.94 -12.23 -5.04
N SER A 183 10.49 -11.80 -6.17
CA SER A 183 11.42 -10.66 -6.23
C SER A 183 10.79 -9.38 -5.70
N SER A 184 9.53 -9.13 -6.03
CA SER A 184 8.77 -7.97 -5.56
C SER A 184 8.61 -7.99 -4.02
N ILE A 185 8.21 -9.11 -3.45
CA ILE A 185 8.05 -9.28 -2.00
C ILE A 185 9.38 -9.07 -1.27
N ILE A 186 10.46 -9.70 -1.77
CA ILE A 186 11.80 -9.55 -1.19
C ILE A 186 12.24 -8.09 -1.23
N SER A 187 12.06 -7.41 -2.36
CA SER A 187 12.40 -6.00 -2.54
C SER A 187 11.64 -5.10 -1.57
N ALA A 188 10.33 -5.34 -1.39
CA ALA A 188 9.52 -4.58 -0.44
C ALA A 188 10.02 -4.73 1.00
N PHE A 189 10.25 -5.95 1.47
CA PHE A 189 10.76 -6.18 2.83
C PHE A 189 12.16 -5.61 3.05
N HIS A 190 13.06 -5.70 2.05
CA HIS A 190 14.37 -5.06 2.13
C HIS A 190 14.25 -3.54 2.22
N LYS A 191 13.38 -2.92 1.40
CA LYS A 191 13.10 -1.49 1.45
C LYS A 191 12.58 -1.07 2.83
N PHE A 192 11.62 -1.81 3.39
CA PHE A 192 11.06 -1.54 4.71
C PHE A 192 12.09 -1.72 5.82
N ALA A 193 12.98 -2.71 5.72
CA ALA A 193 14.03 -2.93 6.70
C ALA A 193 15.07 -1.79 6.73
N ILE A 194 15.43 -1.23 5.55
CA ILE A 194 16.46 -0.19 5.44
C ILE A 194 15.91 1.19 5.75
N GLN A 195 14.67 1.45 5.38
CA GLN A 195 14.04 2.77 5.48
C GLN A 195 12.84 2.72 6.42
N ARG A 196 13.14 2.51 7.70
CA ARG A 196 12.15 2.34 8.76
C ARG A 196 11.31 3.59 9.01
N HIS A 197 11.93 4.73 8.87
CA HIS A 197 11.33 6.04 9.12
C HIS A 197 11.89 7.08 8.15
N THR A 198 11.28 8.24 8.10
CA THR A 198 11.75 9.38 7.32
C THR A 198 11.44 10.67 8.04
N THR A 199 12.22 11.70 7.72
CA THR A 199 11.99 13.05 8.27
C THR A 199 10.74 13.65 7.62
N ASN A 200 9.88 14.25 8.44
CA ASN A 200 8.75 15.02 7.97
C ASN A 200 9.23 16.21 7.14
N GLN A 201 8.76 16.36 5.91
CA GLN A 201 9.07 17.48 5.03
C GLN A 201 8.17 18.70 5.31
N ASN A 202 7.20 18.58 6.20
CA ASN A 202 6.19 19.57 6.56
C ASN A 202 5.28 20.02 5.40
N ILE A 203 5.28 19.31 4.26
CA ILE A 203 4.42 19.62 3.12
C ILE A 203 3.51 18.44 2.83
N ILE A 204 2.21 18.68 2.87
CA ILE A 204 1.19 17.73 2.45
C ILE A 204 0.59 18.23 1.13
N ARG A 205 0.70 17.44 0.07
CA ARG A 205 0.14 17.76 -1.24
C ARG A 205 -1.23 17.11 -1.41
N VAL A 206 -2.17 17.87 -1.95
CA VAL A 206 -3.52 17.39 -2.24
C VAL A 206 -3.96 17.86 -3.61
N PHE A 207 -4.43 16.93 -4.43
CA PHE A 207 -5.19 17.19 -5.62
C PHE A 207 -6.61 16.65 -5.45
N GLU A 208 -7.60 17.43 -5.83
CA GLU A 208 -9.02 17.06 -5.72
C GLU A 208 -9.80 17.49 -6.97
N SER A 209 -10.77 16.66 -7.35
CA SER A 209 -11.74 17.01 -8.39
C SER A 209 -12.95 17.71 -7.78
N SER A 210 -13.32 18.89 -8.30
CA SER A 210 -14.41 19.72 -7.77
C SER A 210 -15.80 19.12 -7.94
N ASP A 211 -15.96 18.15 -8.83
CA ASP A 211 -17.25 17.51 -9.10
C ASP A 211 -17.70 16.53 -8.00
N LEU A 212 -16.78 16.10 -7.15
CA LEU A 212 -17.11 15.23 -6.00
C LEU A 212 -17.89 15.96 -4.91
N ASN A 213 -17.93 17.29 -4.95
CA ASN A 213 -18.70 18.14 -4.03
C ASN A 213 -18.53 17.77 -2.53
N THR A 214 -17.32 17.40 -2.16
CA THR A 214 -16.97 17.03 -0.79
C THR A 214 -16.46 18.23 -0.01
N ASN A 215 -16.67 18.26 1.30
CA ASN A 215 -16.08 19.29 2.17
C ASN A 215 -14.60 18.99 2.51
N SER A 216 -13.90 18.26 1.64
CA SER A 216 -12.54 17.78 1.88
C SER A 216 -11.56 18.93 2.12
N LYS A 217 -11.72 20.06 1.44
CA LYS A 217 -10.87 21.25 1.67
C LYS A 217 -10.85 21.69 3.14
N ALA A 218 -12.01 21.66 3.82
CA ALA A 218 -12.10 22.01 5.24
C ALA A 218 -11.35 21.00 6.12
N MET A 219 -11.31 19.74 5.68
CA MET A 219 -10.56 18.67 6.37
C MET A 219 -9.07 18.84 6.19
N TYR A 220 -8.63 19.06 4.95
CA TYR A 220 -7.21 19.31 4.69
C TYR A 220 -6.73 20.55 5.45
N GLN A 221 -7.57 21.58 5.60
CA GLN A 221 -7.24 22.75 6.41
C GLN A 221 -6.97 22.40 7.89
N LYS A 222 -7.59 21.37 8.45
CA LYS A 222 -7.28 20.91 9.81
C LYS A 222 -5.87 20.35 9.93
N LEU A 223 -5.34 19.76 8.86
CA LEU A 223 -3.96 19.26 8.83
C LEU A 223 -2.92 20.38 8.80
N SER A 224 -3.31 21.62 8.53
CA SER A 224 -2.40 22.78 8.50
C SER A 224 -1.67 23.05 9.83
N ASN A 225 -2.19 22.51 10.93
CA ASN A 225 -1.50 22.55 12.23
C ASN A 225 -0.29 21.61 12.28
N HIS A 226 -0.17 20.67 11.33
CA HIS A 226 0.87 19.65 11.28
C HIS A 226 1.83 19.83 10.10
N GLY A 227 1.58 20.78 9.22
CA GLY A 227 2.40 21.08 8.05
C GLY A 227 1.70 22.00 7.06
N ASP A 228 2.43 22.45 6.06
CA ASP A 228 1.90 23.27 4.98
C ASP A 228 1.06 22.42 4.04
N ILE A 229 -0.18 22.83 3.80
CA ILE A 229 -1.10 22.16 2.87
C ILE A 229 -1.01 22.83 1.50
N SER A 230 -0.48 22.11 0.54
CA SER A 230 -0.48 22.51 -0.86
C SER A 230 -1.69 21.87 -1.57
N TYR A 231 -2.81 22.57 -1.59
CA TYR A 231 -4.09 22.10 -2.13
C TYR A 231 -4.37 22.69 -3.52
N THR A 232 -4.75 21.84 -4.46
CA THR A 232 -5.21 22.28 -5.80
C THR A 232 -6.47 21.52 -6.17
N GLU A 233 -7.54 22.26 -6.42
CA GLU A 233 -8.79 21.77 -6.97
C GLU A 233 -8.72 21.81 -8.50
N ASP A 234 -9.22 20.78 -9.17
CA ASP A 234 -9.19 20.63 -10.62
C ASP A 234 -7.78 20.80 -11.23
N ALA A 235 -6.83 20.02 -10.70
CA ALA A 235 -5.45 20.07 -11.15
C ALA A 235 -5.30 19.69 -12.62
N THR A 236 -4.35 20.34 -13.28
CA THR A 236 -3.98 20.04 -14.67
C THR A 236 -2.78 19.10 -14.74
N ASP A 237 -2.50 18.51 -15.91
CA ASP A 237 -1.28 17.71 -16.13
C ASP A 237 0.00 18.51 -15.82
N SER A 238 -0.03 19.85 -16.02
CA SER A 238 1.09 20.73 -15.64
C SER A 238 1.25 20.84 -14.14
N ASP A 239 0.15 20.92 -13.39
CA ASP A 239 0.19 20.98 -11.92
C ASP A 239 0.73 19.66 -11.37
N ILE A 240 0.28 18.53 -11.91
CA ILE A 240 0.78 17.19 -11.55
C ILE A 240 2.28 17.13 -11.85
N SER A 241 2.70 17.43 -13.08
CA SER A 241 4.11 17.36 -13.50
C SER A 241 5.02 18.24 -12.64
N THR A 242 4.55 19.43 -12.28
CA THR A 242 5.31 20.36 -11.42
C THR A 242 5.47 19.76 -10.02
N SER A 243 4.42 19.15 -9.48
CA SER A 243 4.48 18.56 -8.14
C SER A 243 5.46 17.39 -8.02
N LEU A 244 5.79 16.70 -9.10
CA LEU A 244 6.75 15.58 -9.06
C LEU A 244 8.20 16.00 -8.86
N THR A 245 8.49 17.28 -8.92
CA THR A 245 9.85 17.84 -8.69
C THR A 245 10.16 18.14 -7.23
N GLU A 246 9.17 17.98 -6.35
CA GLU A 246 9.26 18.29 -4.94
C GLU A 246 9.12 17.06 -4.06
N SER A 247 9.54 17.15 -2.80
CA SER A 247 9.41 16.11 -1.79
C SER A 247 8.27 16.45 -0.82
N TYR A 248 7.48 15.47 -0.46
CA TYR A 248 6.31 15.62 0.40
C TYR A 248 6.34 14.69 1.60
N THR A 249 5.70 15.09 2.68
CA THR A 249 5.41 14.23 3.83
C THR A 249 4.33 13.21 3.46
N ALA A 250 3.28 13.69 2.82
CA ALA A 250 2.18 12.88 2.32
C ALA A 250 1.64 13.48 1.03
N TYR A 251 1.09 12.64 0.16
CA TYR A 251 0.53 13.05 -1.11
C TYR A 251 -0.82 12.37 -1.32
N PHE A 252 -1.86 13.15 -1.54
CA PHE A 252 -3.22 12.67 -1.71
C PHE A 252 -3.81 13.08 -3.04
N VAL A 253 -4.52 12.15 -3.67
CA VAL A 253 -5.33 12.39 -4.86
C VAL A 253 -6.76 11.96 -4.57
N HIS A 254 -7.72 12.83 -4.85
CA HIS A 254 -9.13 12.61 -4.62
C HIS A 254 -9.92 12.91 -5.89
N GLY A 255 -10.58 11.88 -6.44
CA GLY A 255 -11.27 11.98 -7.72
C GLY A 255 -11.92 10.68 -8.16
N HIS A 256 -12.40 10.65 -9.39
CA HIS A 256 -12.86 9.41 -9.99
C HIS A 256 -11.67 8.50 -10.28
N SER A 257 -11.64 7.34 -9.65
CA SER A 257 -10.46 6.47 -9.69
C SER A 257 -10.73 5.13 -10.35
N THR A 258 -9.64 4.56 -10.84
CA THR A 258 -9.46 3.15 -11.17
C THR A 258 -8.20 2.66 -10.47
N PRO A 259 -7.88 1.37 -10.45
CA PRO A 259 -6.58 0.92 -9.93
C PRO A 259 -5.37 1.54 -10.61
N ALA A 260 -5.54 2.04 -11.85
CA ALA A 260 -4.46 2.60 -12.66
C ALA A 260 -4.28 4.11 -12.55
N GLY A 261 -5.27 4.83 -12.01
CA GLY A 261 -5.17 6.28 -11.92
C GLY A 261 -6.43 6.94 -11.36
N THR A 262 -6.28 8.24 -11.07
CA THR A 262 -7.33 9.11 -10.53
C THR A 262 -7.49 10.34 -11.42
N ASP A 263 -8.71 10.62 -11.85
CA ASP A 263 -9.06 11.86 -12.50
C ASP A 263 -9.30 12.95 -11.46
N VAL A 264 -8.36 13.86 -11.34
CA VAL A 264 -8.43 14.99 -10.40
C VAL A 264 -8.96 16.27 -11.04
N ASN A 265 -9.54 16.16 -12.25
CA ASN A 265 -10.19 17.26 -12.99
C ASN A 265 -11.22 16.73 -13.98
N ALA A 266 -12.24 16.04 -13.50
CA ALA A 266 -13.26 15.39 -14.34
C ALA A 266 -14.02 16.36 -15.26
N GLN A 267 -14.08 17.67 -14.91
CA GLN A 267 -14.77 18.66 -15.73
C GLN A 267 -14.12 18.90 -17.10
N LYS A 268 -12.82 18.66 -17.24
CA LYS A 268 -12.05 18.99 -18.45
C LYS A 268 -11.41 17.79 -19.12
N ASN A 269 -11.50 16.59 -18.57
CA ASN A 269 -10.74 15.41 -18.99
C ASN A 269 -9.22 15.70 -19.11
N ILE A 270 -8.70 16.49 -18.21
CA ILE A 270 -7.27 16.81 -18.04
C ILE A 270 -6.94 16.65 -16.56
N GLY A 271 -5.71 16.28 -16.23
CA GLY A 271 -5.35 16.06 -14.84
C GLY A 271 -5.54 14.60 -14.39
N TRP A 272 -5.17 13.67 -15.27
CA TRP A 272 -5.16 12.26 -14.93
C TRP A 272 -3.87 11.88 -14.18
N PHE A 273 -4.01 11.61 -12.88
CA PHE A 273 -2.90 11.15 -12.06
C PHE A 273 -2.77 9.64 -12.20
N THR A 274 -1.78 9.15 -12.92
CA THR A 274 -1.59 7.72 -13.19
C THR A 274 -0.75 7.03 -12.13
N ALA A 275 -0.91 5.71 -11.99
CA ALA A 275 -0.06 4.91 -11.11
C ALA A 275 1.43 4.98 -11.51
N GLU A 276 1.77 5.18 -12.79
CA GLU A 276 3.15 5.36 -13.26
C GLU A 276 3.83 6.58 -12.63
N THR A 277 3.05 7.61 -12.33
CA THR A 277 3.53 8.83 -11.67
C THR A 277 4.19 8.54 -10.32
N LEU A 278 3.77 7.45 -9.63
CA LEU A 278 4.32 7.05 -8.34
C LEU A 278 5.78 6.57 -8.41
N ASP A 279 6.30 6.22 -9.56
CA ASP A 279 7.71 5.81 -9.70
C ASP A 279 8.67 6.99 -9.50
N THR A 280 8.21 8.21 -9.77
CA THR A 280 8.99 9.45 -9.63
C THR A 280 8.60 10.28 -8.42
N LEU A 281 7.45 10.01 -7.82
CA LEU A 281 6.91 10.77 -6.70
C LEU A 281 7.76 10.59 -5.44
N GLN A 282 8.21 11.70 -4.85
CA GLN A 282 9.04 11.71 -3.65
C GLN A 282 8.17 11.91 -2.39
N THR A 283 7.45 10.86 -2.01
CA THR A 283 6.66 10.82 -0.77
C THR A 283 6.74 9.43 -0.13
N PRO A 284 6.84 9.32 1.20
CA PRO A 284 6.74 8.04 1.88
C PRO A 284 5.29 7.56 2.04
N PHE A 285 4.33 8.48 2.07
CA PHE A 285 2.92 8.19 2.24
C PHE A 285 2.12 8.68 1.05
N PHE A 286 1.37 7.79 0.41
CA PHE A 286 0.48 8.10 -0.70
C PHE A 286 -0.95 7.68 -0.39
N GLY A 287 -1.92 8.53 -0.68
CA GLY A 287 -3.34 8.23 -0.59
C GLY A 287 -4.05 8.49 -1.91
N ALA A 288 -4.84 7.51 -2.38
CA ALA A 288 -5.76 7.69 -3.49
C ALA A 288 -7.18 7.40 -3.02
N ASP A 289 -7.99 8.44 -2.98
CA ASP A 289 -9.40 8.35 -2.63
C ASP A 289 -10.27 8.45 -3.87
N GLY A 290 -10.91 7.36 -4.17
CA GLY A 290 -11.83 7.22 -5.29
C GLY A 290 -12.17 5.77 -5.54
N CYS A 291 -13.16 5.55 -6.39
CA CYS A 291 -13.67 4.23 -6.68
C CYS A 291 -12.56 3.29 -7.18
N TYR A 292 -12.45 2.11 -6.62
CA TYR A 292 -11.57 1.03 -7.11
C TYR A 292 -10.06 1.27 -7.04
N ALA A 293 -9.56 2.34 -6.46
CA ALA A 293 -8.12 2.58 -6.37
C ALA A 293 -7.37 1.40 -5.73
N GLY A 294 -8.02 0.69 -4.81
CA GLY A 294 -7.49 -0.49 -4.12
C GLY A 294 -7.69 -1.84 -4.82
N GLY A 295 -8.18 -1.89 -6.06
CA GLY A 295 -8.60 -3.14 -6.72
C GLY A 295 -7.53 -3.96 -7.45
N TRP A 296 -6.27 -3.65 -7.31
CA TRP A 296 -5.18 -4.16 -8.19
C TRP A 296 -4.90 -5.67 -8.13
N TRP A 297 -5.26 -6.36 -7.06
CA TRP A 297 -4.98 -7.82 -6.94
C TRP A 297 -6.19 -8.70 -7.23
N SER A 298 -7.35 -8.12 -7.43
CA SER A 298 -8.58 -8.86 -7.60
C SER A 298 -8.52 -9.78 -8.83
N ASN A 299 -8.79 -11.07 -8.61
CA ASN A 299 -8.93 -12.07 -9.66
C ASN A 299 -10.25 -11.96 -10.41
N GLN A 300 -11.03 -10.93 -10.17
CA GLN A 300 -12.33 -10.81 -10.81
C GLN A 300 -12.19 -10.67 -12.31
N GLN A 301 -12.34 -11.82 -12.93
CA GLN A 301 -12.38 -12.04 -14.37
C GLN A 301 -13.61 -11.42 -15.02
N ASP A 302 -14.26 -10.48 -14.42
CA ASP A 302 -15.15 -9.61 -15.15
C ASP A 302 -14.31 -8.68 -16.02
N ASN A 303 -13.59 -9.36 -16.90
CA ASN A 303 -12.62 -8.88 -17.89
C ASN A 303 -13.17 -7.78 -18.82
N ASN A 304 -14.40 -7.36 -18.61
CA ASN A 304 -15.04 -6.34 -19.43
C ASN A 304 -14.95 -4.94 -18.86
N LYS A 305 -14.37 -4.74 -17.66
CA LYS A 305 -14.41 -3.42 -16.99
C LYS A 305 -13.08 -2.89 -16.48
N LEU A 306 -12.12 -3.73 -16.18
CA LEU A 306 -10.74 -3.28 -16.02
C LEU A 306 -10.15 -3.27 -17.44
N ASP A 307 -9.86 -2.09 -17.93
CA ASP A 307 -9.23 -1.91 -19.24
C ASP A 307 -7.90 -2.69 -19.25
N SER A 308 -7.92 -3.87 -19.88
CA SER A 308 -6.76 -4.74 -20.03
C SER A 308 -5.64 -4.10 -20.86
N SER A 309 -5.85 -2.90 -21.37
CA SER A 309 -4.87 -2.11 -22.10
C SER A 309 -3.89 -1.39 -21.18
N ILE A 310 -4.12 -1.36 -19.86
CA ILE A 310 -3.21 -0.75 -18.90
C ILE A 310 -2.33 -1.85 -18.32
N ASP A 311 -1.29 -2.18 -19.04
CA ASP A 311 -0.30 -3.24 -18.74
C ASP A 311 0.23 -3.16 -17.28
N GLY A 312 -0.50 -3.75 -16.32
CA GLY A 312 0.00 -4.02 -14.97
C GLY A 312 0.45 -2.82 -14.13
N CYS A 313 0.18 -1.59 -14.57
CA CYS A 313 0.57 -0.38 -13.88
C CYS A 313 -0.55 0.11 -12.96
N TRP A 314 -0.63 -0.43 -11.75
CA TRP A 314 -1.67 -0.14 -10.78
C TRP A 314 -1.09 0.44 -9.49
N TYR A 315 -1.86 1.29 -8.78
CA TYR A 315 -1.39 1.95 -7.57
C TYR A 315 -0.75 0.98 -6.58
N GLY A 316 -1.47 -0.06 -6.18
CA GLY A 316 -0.97 -1.02 -5.19
C GLY A 316 0.31 -1.74 -5.62
N SER A 317 0.53 -1.93 -6.92
CA SER A 317 1.77 -2.55 -7.42
C SER A 317 3.00 -1.66 -7.22
N LYS A 318 2.80 -0.35 -7.12
CA LYS A 318 3.89 0.61 -6.94
C LYS A 318 4.57 0.55 -5.58
N ILE A 319 3.97 -0.10 -4.60
CA ILE A 319 4.66 -0.41 -3.34
C ILE A 319 5.93 -1.24 -3.57
N PHE A 320 5.98 -2.03 -4.62
CA PHE A 320 7.11 -2.89 -4.97
C PHE A 320 8.19 -2.19 -5.79
N THR A 321 7.83 -1.21 -6.61
CA THR A 321 8.73 -0.55 -7.57
C THR A 321 9.18 0.84 -7.15
N SER A 322 8.34 1.62 -6.48
CA SER A 322 8.71 2.95 -5.98
C SER A 322 9.82 2.87 -4.92
N THR A 323 10.80 3.75 -5.04
CA THR A 323 11.91 3.86 -4.09
C THR A 323 11.56 4.68 -2.84
N HIS A 324 10.51 5.51 -2.91
CA HIS A 324 10.13 6.45 -1.84
C HIS A 324 8.93 5.97 -1.04
N ILE A 325 7.92 5.39 -1.69
CA ILE A 325 6.67 5.03 -1.04
C ILE A 325 6.88 3.85 -0.09
N ARG A 326 6.42 4.00 1.15
CA ARG A 326 6.45 3.00 2.22
C ARG A 326 5.07 2.46 2.52
N VAL A 327 4.08 3.35 2.42
CA VAL A 327 2.70 3.06 2.77
C VAL A 327 1.76 3.75 1.80
N MET A 328 0.67 3.07 1.47
CA MET A 328 -0.44 3.61 0.70
C MET A 328 -1.76 3.37 1.42
N ALA A 329 -2.68 4.34 1.29
CA ALA A 329 -4.09 4.19 1.63
C ALA A 329 -4.90 4.33 0.33
N LEU A 330 -5.55 3.25 -0.10
CA LEU A 330 -6.22 3.18 -1.40
C LEU A 330 -7.72 2.95 -1.21
N GLY A 331 -8.55 3.82 -1.77
CA GLY A 331 -10.00 3.76 -1.66
C GLY A 331 -10.62 2.55 -2.33
N LEU A 332 -11.69 2.05 -1.73
CA LEU A 332 -12.61 1.08 -2.30
C LEU A 332 -13.94 1.79 -2.61
N LEU A 333 -14.77 1.20 -3.45
CA LEU A 333 -16.12 1.72 -3.69
C LEU A 333 -17.02 1.42 -2.50
N SER A 334 -17.77 2.41 -2.02
CA SER A 334 -18.82 2.22 -1.00
C SER A 334 -20.22 2.51 -1.53
N GLN A 335 -21.22 1.93 -0.87
CA GLN A 335 -22.63 2.04 -1.20
C GLN A 335 -23.17 3.48 -1.12
N ASN A 336 -22.56 4.29 -0.29
CA ASN A 336 -22.99 5.68 -0.11
C ASN A 336 -22.30 6.65 -1.07
N GLY A 337 -21.69 6.12 -2.11
CA GLY A 337 -21.02 6.92 -3.15
C GLY A 337 -19.70 7.42 -2.65
N PHE A 338 -18.80 7.55 -2.34
CA PHE A 338 -17.54 8.09 -1.82
C PHE A 338 -17.41 7.87 -0.31
N SER A 339 -16.74 6.80 0.08
CA SER A 339 -16.09 6.83 1.37
C SER A 339 -15.02 7.90 1.29
N THR A 340 -15.29 9.03 1.85
CA THR A 340 -14.21 9.97 2.03
C THR A 340 -13.23 9.35 3.02
N PRO A 341 -11.92 9.34 2.75
CA PRO A 341 -10.91 9.06 3.76
C PRO A 341 -10.87 10.18 4.81
N VAL A 342 -12.02 10.80 5.05
CA VAL A 342 -12.20 11.90 6.01
C VAL A 342 -11.63 11.50 7.35
N SER A 343 -12.03 10.34 7.85
CA SER A 343 -11.54 9.84 9.12
C SER A 343 -10.04 9.55 9.08
N PHE A 344 -9.55 8.97 7.99
CA PHE A 344 -8.12 8.71 7.82
C PHE A 344 -7.31 10.01 7.83
N LEU A 345 -7.74 11.00 7.05
CA LEU A 345 -7.07 12.30 6.99
C LEU A 345 -7.22 13.11 8.27
N GLU A 346 -8.38 13.05 8.92
CA GLU A 346 -8.62 13.83 10.13
C GLU A 346 -7.99 13.23 11.38
N ASN A 347 -7.92 11.91 11.48
CA ASN A 347 -7.52 11.24 12.71
C ASN A 347 -6.17 10.54 12.57
N VAL A 348 -5.96 9.79 11.49
CA VAL A 348 -4.76 8.95 11.33
C VAL A 348 -3.54 9.77 10.93
N VAL A 349 -3.66 10.66 9.94
CA VAL A 349 -2.52 11.45 9.46
C VAL A 349 -1.95 12.38 10.55
N PRO A 350 -2.75 13.11 11.34
CA PRO A 350 -2.21 13.89 12.46
C PRO A 350 -1.39 13.07 13.44
N GLU A 351 -1.90 11.89 13.83
CA GLU A 351 -1.22 11.01 14.77
C GLU A 351 0.10 10.45 14.19
N LEU A 352 0.09 10.07 12.90
CA LEU A 352 1.29 9.65 12.20
C LEU A 352 2.35 10.76 12.17
N LEU A 353 1.93 12.02 11.99
CA LEU A 353 2.81 13.19 12.01
C LEU A 353 3.38 13.50 13.40
N THR A 354 2.83 12.91 14.47
CA THR A 354 3.41 12.98 15.83
C THR A 354 4.48 11.92 16.09
N GLY A 355 4.83 11.11 15.11
CA GLY A 355 5.81 10.04 15.21
C GLY A 355 5.26 8.69 15.63
N LYS A 356 3.93 8.52 15.74
CA LYS A 356 3.33 7.19 15.89
C LYS A 356 3.55 6.37 14.62
N THR A 357 3.60 5.05 14.76
CA THR A 357 3.50 4.17 13.61
C THR A 357 2.12 4.27 12.97
N LEU A 358 2.00 3.91 11.69
CA LEU A 358 0.68 3.87 11.05
C LEU A 358 -0.29 2.98 11.83
N ALA A 359 0.17 1.82 12.29
CA ALA A 359 -0.67 0.93 13.08
C ALA A 359 -1.18 1.59 14.36
N GLU A 360 -0.31 2.25 15.13
CA GLU A 360 -0.70 2.95 16.35
C GLU A 360 -1.64 4.15 16.09
N ALA A 361 -1.47 4.79 14.94
CA ALA A 361 -2.35 5.89 14.53
C ALA A 361 -3.75 5.42 14.12
N MET A 362 -3.87 4.20 13.62
CA MET A 362 -5.14 3.62 13.16
C MET A 362 -5.93 2.93 14.28
N ILE A 363 -5.26 2.34 15.27
CA ILE A 363 -5.93 1.62 16.36
C ILE A 363 -6.79 2.60 17.18
N GLY A 364 -8.04 2.22 17.38
CA GLY A 364 -9.01 3.04 18.12
C GLY A 364 -9.70 4.10 17.27
N ASP A 365 -9.28 4.30 16.03
CA ASP A 365 -10.01 5.18 15.12
C ASP A 365 -11.33 4.53 14.69
N THR A 366 -12.33 5.38 14.52
CA THR A 366 -13.63 4.97 13.98
C THR A 366 -13.58 5.15 12.47
N CYS A 367 -13.02 4.16 11.78
CA CYS A 367 -12.98 4.19 10.33
C CYS A 367 -14.36 3.89 9.75
N ILE A 368 -14.83 4.80 8.91
CA ILE A 368 -16.05 4.58 8.10
C ILE A 368 -15.62 3.98 6.75
N GLY A 369 -14.34 3.62 6.64
CA GLY A 369 -13.71 3.63 5.37
C GLY A 369 -13.63 2.32 4.66
N ASP A 370 -13.97 2.42 3.41
CA ASP A 370 -13.66 1.46 2.38
C ASP A 370 -12.31 1.81 1.78
N PHE A 371 -11.24 1.62 2.54
CA PHE A 371 -9.89 1.74 2.02
C PHE A 371 -9.02 0.57 2.47
N ILE A 372 -7.93 0.38 1.76
CA ILE A 372 -6.94 -0.67 2.00
C ILE A 372 -5.61 -0.02 2.28
N ILE A 373 -4.93 -0.54 3.29
CA ILE A 373 -3.53 -0.21 3.52
C ILE A 373 -2.63 -1.17 2.76
N VAL A 374 -1.63 -0.62 2.09
CA VAL A 374 -0.61 -1.36 1.35
C VAL A 374 0.76 -0.90 1.82
N GLY A 375 1.63 -1.83 2.18
CA GLY A 375 3.01 -1.53 2.57
C GLY A 375 3.33 -1.77 4.03
N ASP A 376 4.13 -0.90 4.64
CA ASP A 376 4.66 -1.07 5.99
C ASP A 376 3.77 -0.43 7.07
N PRO A 377 2.98 -1.19 7.84
CA PRO A 377 2.16 -0.63 8.90
C PRO A 377 2.96 -0.12 10.10
N THR A 378 4.24 -0.46 10.18
CA THR A 378 5.14 -0.02 11.25
C THR A 378 5.94 1.23 10.87
N PHE A 379 5.71 1.77 9.66
CA PHE A 379 6.31 3.01 9.19
C PHE A 379 5.91 4.20 10.09
N HIS A 380 6.86 5.09 10.38
CA HIS A 380 6.62 6.32 11.15
C HIS A 380 7.52 7.46 10.68
N PHE A 381 7.19 8.69 11.06
CA PHE A 381 8.05 9.84 10.87
C PHE A 381 8.97 10.03 12.08
N THR A 382 10.20 10.46 11.84
CA THR A 382 11.07 10.98 12.91
C THR A 382 10.65 12.40 13.26
N ILE A 383 10.47 12.64 14.55
CA ILE A 383 10.19 13.98 15.10
C ILE A 383 11.48 14.78 15.23
#